data_1870a120bf3853b05ac71a725e92076d
#
_entry.id   1870a120bf3853b05ac71a725e92076d
#
_cell.length_a   1.000
_cell.length_b   1.000
_cell.length_c   1.000
_cell.angle_alpha   90.00
_cell.angle_beta   90.00
_cell.angle_gamma   90.00
#
_symmetry.space_group_name_H-M   'P 1'
#
loop_
_entity.id
_entity.type
_entity.pdbx_description
1 polymer ?
#
loop_
_entity_poly.entity_id
_entity_poly.type
_entity_poly.pdbx_seq_one_letter_code
_entity_poly.pdbx_strand_id
1 'polypeptide(L)'
;VRLVFAGTPEFAREALAQLHASGHDIALVLTQPDRPAGRGMKLQASSVKQFALAHGMAVAQPRSLRLDGKYPEDALAARVALQAAGAQAMVVAAYGLILPQWVLDVPPLGCFNIHASLLPRWRGAAPIHRAIEAGDTETAITIMQMDAGLDTGDMLMAHTLPILESDTTATLHDRLAELGGRLMVLALQQAQQGELKPVPQPAEGVSYAHKIEKHEAAIDWTLAADLIVRRVRAFNPFPGASATLGGEPLKVWMAAVQPGVPPTGAKFGEILAVAYTGIAVAAMNSIVNITLLQRAGGKRLDVADFLRGADVQPGMVLGGR
;
A
#
# COMPACT_ATOMS: atom_id res chain seq x y z
N VAL A 1 -13.75 -2.91 -24.27
CA VAL A 1 -12.33 -3.23 -24.53
C VAL A 1 -12.05 -4.64 -24.06
N ARG A 2 -11.32 -5.42 -24.86
CA ARG A 2 -10.77 -6.72 -24.47
C ARG A 2 -9.44 -6.50 -23.75
N LEU A 3 -9.32 -7.01 -22.51
CA LEU A 3 -8.24 -6.68 -21.60
C LEU A 3 -7.47 -7.90 -21.13
N VAL A 4 -6.19 -7.69 -20.84
CA VAL A 4 -5.45 -8.45 -19.85
C VAL A 4 -5.39 -7.63 -18.56
N PHE A 5 -5.61 -8.25 -17.42
CA PHE A 5 -5.43 -7.63 -16.12
C PHE A 5 -4.23 -8.24 -15.39
N ALA A 6 -3.39 -7.43 -14.77
CA ALA A 6 -2.28 -7.88 -13.94
C ALA A 6 -2.31 -7.23 -12.56
N GLY A 7 -2.48 -8.04 -11.52
CA GLY A 7 -2.56 -7.54 -10.15
C GLY A 7 -2.52 -8.65 -9.12
N THR A 8 -2.35 -8.30 -7.85
CA THR A 8 -2.20 -9.33 -6.80
C THR A 8 -3.04 -9.02 -5.55
N PRO A 9 -2.86 -7.88 -4.84
CA PRO A 9 -3.54 -7.61 -3.56
C PRO A 9 -4.97 -7.10 -3.76
N GLU A 10 -5.61 -6.78 -2.63
CA GLU A 10 -6.97 -6.27 -2.58
C GLU A 10 -7.17 -4.97 -3.38
N PHE A 11 -6.18 -4.09 -3.38
CA PHE A 11 -6.17 -2.89 -4.23
C PHE A 11 -6.44 -3.21 -5.71
N ALA A 12 -5.76 -4.24 -6.21
CA ALA A 12 -5.92 -4.69 -7.58
C ALA A 12 -7.25 -5.43 -7.79
N ARG A 13 -7.71 -6.20 -6.79
CA ARG A 13 -9.00 -6.89 -6.88
C ARG A 13 -10.16 -5.89 -7.06
N GLU A 14 -10.11 -4.74 -6.35
CA GLU A 14 -11.13 -3.70 -6.48
C GLU A 14 -11.17 -3.14 -7.90
N ALA A 15 -10.02 -2.83 -8.48
CA ALA A 15 -9.94 -2.37 -9.87
C ALA A 15 -10.46 -3.42 -10.87
N LEU A 16 -10.09 -4.70 -10.69
CA LEU A 16 -10.57 -5.79 -11.53
C LEU A 16 -12.10 -5.93 -11.44
N ALA A 17 -12.67 -5.81 -10.24
CA ALA A 17 -14.11 -5.88 -10.03
C ALA A 17 -14.86 -4.77 -10.78
N GLN A 18 -14.35 -3.53 -10.73
CA GLN A 18 -14.97 -2.41 -11.42
C GLN A 18 -14.86 -2.51 -12.95
N LEU A 19 -13.72 -2.98 -13.47
CA LEU A 19 -13.54 -3.26 -14.89
C LEU A 19 -14.52 -4.33 -15.39
N HIS A 20 -14.68 -5.41 -14.62
CA HIS A 20 -15.62 -6.47 -14.92
C HIS A 20 -17.08 -5.95 -14.89
N ALA A 21 -17.46 -5.22 -13.85
CA ALA A 21 -18.80 -4.64 -13.70
C ALA A 21 -19.14 -3.63 -14.80
N SER A 22 -18.12 -2.97 -15.37
CA SER A 22 -18.27 -2.03 -16.48
C SER A 22 -18.38 -2.71 -17.86
N GLY A 23 -18.44 -4.05 -17.91
CA GLY A 23 -18.66 -4.82 -19.12
C GLY A 23 -17.44 -4.98 -20.02
N HIS A 24 -16.22 -4.75 -19.48
CA HIS A 24 -15.00 -5.07 -20.22
C HIS A 24 -14.79 -6.59 -20.30
N ASP A 25 -14.30 -7.05 -21.45
CA ASP A 25 -13.94 -8.46 -21.67
C ASP A 25 -12.54 -8.74 -21.08
N ILE A 26 -12.50 -9.39 -19.92
CA ILE A 26 -11.24 -9.75 -19.23
C ILE A 26 -10.77 -11.12 -19.77
N ALA A 27 -9.95 -11.11 -20.79
CA ALA A 27 -9.50 -12.32 -21.48
C ALA A 27 -8.49 -13.15 -20.67
N LEU A 28 -7.67 -12.50 -19.83
CA LEU A 28 -6.65 -13.14 -18.99
C LEU A 28 -6.34 -12.30 -17.76
N VAL A 29 -6.19 -12.95 -16.64
CA VAL A 29 -5.72 -12.35 -15.39
C VAL A 29 -4.35 -12.90 -15.02
N LEU A 30 -3.36 -12.02 -14.89
CA LEU A 30 -2.05 -12.35 -14.35
C LEU A 30 -2.00 -11.98 -12.87
N THR A 31 -1.57 -12.90 -12.03
CA THR A 31 -1.36 -12.64 -10.59
C THR A 31 -0.16 -13.42 -10.09
N GLN A 32 0.41 -13.01 -8.96
CA GLN A 32 1.54 -13.75 -8.39
C GLN A 32 1.10 -15.16 -7.92
N PRO A 33 2.04 -16.11 -7.87
CA PRO A 33 1.78 -17.44 -7.31
C PRO A 33 1.23 -17.38 -5.88
N ASP A 34 0.43 -18.37 -5.53
CA ASP A 34 -0.08 -18.54 -4.17
C ASP A 34 1.06 -18.59 -3.17
N ARG A 35 0.89 -17.93 -2.03
CA ARG A 35 1.92 -17.83 -0.99
C ARG A 35 1.43 -18.41 0.32
N PRO A 36 2.33 -19.01 1.11
CA PRO A 36 1.99 -19.41 2.48
C PRO A 36 1.57 -18.20 3.31
N ALA A 37 0.41 -18.28 3.95
CA ALA A 37 -0.11 -17.21 4.80
C ALA A 37 -0.89 -17.77 6.00
N GLY A 38 -1.04 -16.93 7.05
CA GLY A 38 -1.79 -17.24 8.24
C GLY A 38 -1.12 -18.30 9.16
N ARG A 39 -1.84 -18.67 10.23
CA ARG A 39 -1.41 -19.73 11.14
C ARG A 39 -1.45 -21.08 10.40
N GLY A 40 -0.31 -21.77 10.36
CA GLY A 40 -0.18 -23.05 9.66
C GLY A 40 0.36 -22.96 8.24
N MET A 41 0.73 -21.76 7.75
CA MET A 41 1.46 -21.55 6.48
C MET A 41 0.80 -22.25 5.28
N LYS A 42 -0.52 -22.33 5.23
CA LYS A 42 -1.24 -22.87 4.07
C LYS A 42 -1.14 -21.92 2.88
N LEU A 43 -1.00 -22.48 1.68
CA LEU A 43 -1.01 -21.70 0.45
C LEU A 43 -2.35 -20.96 0.32
N GLN A 44 -2.29 -19.66 0.13
CA GLN A 44 -3.46 -18.81 -0.08
C GLN A 44 -3.38 -18.15 -1.44
N ALA A 45 -4.49 -18.21 -2.16
CA ALA A 45 -4.68 -17.48 -3.40
C ALA A 45 -4.77 -15.98 -3.14
N SER A 46 -4.22 -15.17 -4.07
CA SER A 46 -4.38 -13.72 -4.02
C SER A 46 -5.85 -13.31 -4.13
N SER A 47 -6.20 -12.12 -3.62
CA SER A 47 -7.55 -11.55 -3.76
C SER A 47 -7.97 -11.47 -5.24
N VAL A 48 -7.04 -11.12 -6.12
CA VAL A 48 -7.26 -11.09 -7.57
C VAL A 48 -7.59 -12.48 -8.12
N LYS A 49 -6.82 -13.51 -7.74
CA LYS A 49 -7.09 -14.89 -8.19
C LYS A 49 -8.46 -15.38 -7.72
N GLN A 50 -8.79 -15.13 -6.44
CA GLN A 50 -10.09 -15.54 -5.89
C GLN A 50 -11.24 -14.92 -6.66
N PHE A 51 -11.18 -13.61 -6.92
CA PHE A 51 -12.18 -12.91 -7.72
C PHE A 51 -12.26 -13.45 -9.15
N ALA A 52 -11.12 -13.60 -9.83
CA ALA A 52 -11.06 -14.07 -11.21
C ALA A 52 -11.69 -15.47 -11.36
N LEU A 53 -11.35 -16.41 -10.47
CA LEU A 53 -11.90 -17.76 -10.50
C LEU A 53 -13.42 -17.78 -10.22
N ALA A 54 -13.89 -16.96 -9.27
CA ALA A 54 -15.31 -16.84 -8.95
C ALA A 54 -16.15 -16.33 -10.14
N HIS A 55 -15.53 -15.61 -11.08
CA HIS A 55 -16.19 -15.07 -12.27
C HIS A 55 -15.78 -15.80 -13.57
N GLY A 56 -15.15 -16.99 -13.46
CA GLY A 56 -14.80 -17.82 -14.62
C GLY A 56 -13.71 -17.25 -15.52
N MET A 57 -12.91 -16.31 -15.04
CA MET A 57 -11.82 -15.71 -15.81
C MET A 57 -10.61 -16.64 -15.87
N ALA A 58 -9.90 -16.65 -17.01
CA ALA A 58 -8.63 -17.36 -17.15
C ALA A 58 -7.55 -16.71 -16.27
N VAL A 59 -6.79 -17.52 -15.54
CA VAL A 59 -5.73 -17.06 -14.62
C VAL A 59 -4.39 -17.68 -14.98
N ALA A 60 -3.33 -16.86 -15.01
CA ALA A 60 -1.96 -17.33 -15.10
C ALA A 60 -1.12 -16.74 -13.96
N GLN A 61 -0.20 -17.55 -13.40
CA GLN A 61 0.59 -17.22 -12.22
C GLN A 61 2.09 -17.40 -12.48
N PRO A 62 2.70 -16.66 -13.44
CA PRO A 62 4.12 -16.77 -13.70
C PRO A 62 4.92 -16.25 -12.50
N ARG A 63 6.00 -16.95 -12.14
CA ARG A 63 6.96 -16.50 -11.12
C ARG A 63 7.83 -15.35 -11.62
N SER A 64 7.97 -15.22 -12.94
CA SER A 64 8.70 -14.16 -13.62
C SER A 64 8.22 -14.04 -15.06
N LEU A 65 8.35 -12.83 -15.62
CA LEU A 65 8.10 -12.55 -17.05
C LEU A 65 9.41 -12.38 -17.84
N ARG A 66 10.56 -12.52 -17.19
CA ARG A 66 11.87 -12.40 -17.84
C ARG A 66 12.23 -13.69 -18.56
N LEU A 67 12.41 -13.62 -19.88
CA LEU A 67 12.80 -14.76 -20.73
C LEU A 67 14.23 -15.23 -20.45
N ASP A 68 15.08 -14.33 -19.97
CA ASP A 68 16.48 -14.56 -19.58
C ASP A 68 16.64 -14.73 -18.05
N GLY A 69 15.54 -14.89 -17.32
CA GLY A 69 15.51 -14.95 -15.86
C GLY A 69 15.62 -16.39 -15.32
N LYS A 70 15.35 -16.51 -14.01
CA LYS A 70 15.39 -17.78 -13.28
C LYS A 70 14.29 -18.80 -13.72
N TYR A 71 13.20 -18.30 -14.28
CA TYR A 71 12.00 -19.09 -14.62
C TYR A 71 11.58 -18.83 -16.08
N PRO A 72 12.43 -19.21 -17.07
CA PRO A 72 12.16 -18.90 -18.46
C PRO A 72 10.92 -19.63 -19.01
N GLU A 73 10.60 -20.82 -18.49
CA GLU A 73 9.42 -21.58 -18.90
C GLU A 73 8.13 -20.84 -18.53
N ASP A 74 8.07 -20.22 -17.33
CA ASP A 74 6.93 -19.42 -16.89
C ASP A 74 6.75 -18.21 -17.82
N ALA A 75 7.84 -17.55 -18.18
CA ALA A 75 7.82 -16.40 -19.06
C ALA A 75 7.36 -16.75 -20.49
N LEU A 76 7.82 -17.92 -21.01
CA LEU A 76 7.37 -18.44 -22.31
C LEU A 76 5.89 -18.80 -22.29
N ALA A 77 5.41 -19.49 -21.25
CA ALA A 77 3.99 -19.82 -21.09
C ALA A 77 3.14 -18.56 -20.98
N ALA A 78 3.58 -17.56 -20.20
CA ALA A 78 2.92 -16.27 -20.10
C ALA A 78 2.86 -15.54 -21.44
N ARG A 79 3.93 -15.60 -22.25
CA ARG A 79 3.96 -14.99 -23.59
C ARG A 79 2.92 -15.62 -24.52
N VAL A 80 2.84 -16.95 -24.54
CA VAL A 80 1.81 -17.66 -25.33
C VAL A 80 0.41 -17.25 -24.88
N ALA A 81 0.16 -17.23 -23.56
CA ALA A 81 -1.14 -16.85 -23.01
C ALA A 81 -1.52 -15.40 -23.34
N LEU A 82 -0.58 -14.46 -23.20
CA LEU A 82 -0.80 -13.04 -23.53
C LEU A 82 -1.11 -12.83 -25.01
N GLN A 83 -0.38 -13.50 -25.90
CA GLN A 83 -0.64 -13.44 -27.35
C GLN A 83 -2.01 -14.05 -27.70
N ALA A 84 -2.35 -15.20 -27.12
CA ALA A 84 -3.62 -15.87 -27.32
C ALA A 84 -4.82 -15.07 -26.77
N ALA A 85 -4.60 -14.26 -25.73
CA ALA A 85 -5.64 -13.38 -25.17
C ALA A 85 -6.14 -12.34 -26.19
N GLY A 86 -5.33 -11.91 -27.15
CA GLY A 86 -5.71 -10.93 -28.17
C GLY A 86 -6.24 -9.63 -27.57
N ALA A 87 -5.68 -9.20 -26.45
CA ALA A 87 -6.16 -8.02 -25.73
C ALA A 87 -5.74 -6.72 -26.41
N GLN A 88 -6.60 -5.72 -26.31
CA GLN A 88 -6.36 -4.38 -26.83
C GLN A 88 -5.53 -3.53 -25.89
N ALA A 89 -5.68 -3.75 -24.57
CA ALA A 89 -4.94 -3.07 -23.52
C ALA A 89 -4.61 -4.04 -22.38
N MET A 90 -3.60 -3.72 -21.60
CA MET A 90 -3.30 -4.39 -20.34
C MET A 90 -3.44 -3.39 -19.19
N VAL A 91 -4.21 -3.74 -18.19
CA VAL A 91 -4.35 -2.96 -16.96
C VAL A 91 -3.50 -3.59 -15.86
N VAL A 92 -2.70 -2.77 -15.21
CA VAL A 92 -1.78 -3.19 -14.14
C VAL A 92 -2.13 -2.44 -12.86
N ALA A 93 -2.24 -3.17 -11.76
CA ALA A 93 -2.41 -2.61 -10.43
C ALA A 93 -1.69 -3.47 -9.39
N ALA A 94 -0.66 -2.92 -8.75
CA ALA A 94 0.08 -3.61 -7.68
C ALA A 94 0.41 -5.09 -8.03
N TYR A 95 0.88 -5.36 -9.23
CA TYR A 95 1.18 -6.72 -9.70
C TYR A 95 2.40 -7.33 -9.00
N GLY A 96 3.44 -6.52 -8.81
CA GLY A 96 4.64 -6.90 -8.09
C GLY A 96 5.66 -7.72 -8.89
N LEU A 97 5.52 -7.78 -10.23
CA LEU A 97 6.55 -8.25 -11.15
C LEU A 97 6.92 -7.13 -12.12
N ILE A 98 8.18 -7.11 -12.52
CA ILE A 98 8.65 -6.21 -13.59
C ILE A 98 8.10 -6.72 -14.92
N LEU A 99 7.53 -5.82 -15.71
CA LEU A 99 7.08 -6.08 -17.07
C LEU A 99 8.24 -5.80 -18.04
N PRO A 100 8.84 -6.81 -18.65
CA PRO A 100 9.85 -6.59 -19.68
C PRO A 100 9.22 -6.00 -20.95
N GLN A 101 10.04 -5.39 -21.82
CA GLN A 101 9.58 -4.69 -23.02
C GLN A 101 8.63 -5.53 -23.88
N TRP A 102 8.92 -6.82 -24.04
CA TRP A 102 8.06 -7.70 -24.85
C TRP A 102 6.62 -7.81 -24.33
N VAL A 103 6.39 -7.60 -23.00
CA VAL A 103 5.02 -7.54 -22.43
C VAL A 103 4.37 -6.21 -22.76
N LEU A 104 5.13 -5.11 -22.64
CA LEU A 104 4.64 -3.76 -22.91
C LEU A 104 4.20 -3.59 -24.38
N ASP A 105 4.84 -4.32 -25.29
CA ASP A 105 4.58 -4.26 -26.73
C ASP A 105 3.42 -5.15 -27.19
N VAL A 106 2.87 -6.03 -26.32
CA VAL A 106 1.79 -6.95 -26.74
C VAL A 106 0.47 -6.25 -27.02
N PRO A 107 -0.08 -5.41 -26.13
CA PRO A 107 -1.39 -4.80 -26.41
C PRO A 107 -1.23 -3.52 -27.22
N PRO A 108 -2.03 -3.34 -28.30
CA PRO A 108 -1.87 -2.19 -29.22
C PRO A 108 -2.15 -0.83 -28.55
N LEU A 109 -2.98 -0.76 -27.53
CA LEU A 109 -3.19 0.45 -26.72
C LEU A 109 -2.16 0.60 -25.61
N GLY A 110 -1.31 -0.42 -25.39
CA GLY A 110 -0.27 -0.45 -24.36
C GLY A 110 -0.73 -0.94 -23.00
N CYS A 111 0.12 -0.75 -22.02
CA CYS A 111 -0.10 -1.15 -20.63
C CYS A 111 -0.37 0.08 -19.77
N PHE A 112 -1.49 0.08 -19.05
CA PHE A 112 -1.92 1.18 -18.17
C PHE A 112 -1.78 0.76 -16.72
N ASN A 113 -1.14 1.59 -15.90
CA ASN A 113 -0.96 1.32 -14.47
C ASN A 113 -1.85 2.24 -13.63
N ILE A 114 -2.43 1.68 -12.57
CA ILE A 114 -3.09 2.43 -11.50
C ILE A 114 -2.04 2.70 -10.43
N HIS A 115 -1.51 3.92 -10.38
CA HIS A 115 -0.51 4.31 -9.40
C HIS A 115 -1.10 5.17 -8.29
N ALA A 116 -0.85 4.80 -7.03
CA ALA A 116 -1.48 5.42 -5.87
C ALA A 116 -0.70 6.63 -5.34
N SER A 117 -0.33 7.55 -6.23
CA SER A 117 0.23 8.87 -5.87
C SER A 117 -0.01 9.90 -6.96
N LEU A 118 0.22 11.16 -6.63
CA LEU A 118 0.31 12.26 -7.59
C LEU A 118 1.72 12.26 -8.20
N LEU A 119 1.90 11.56 -9.34
CA LEU A 119 3.18 11.52 -10.03
C LEU A 119 3.63 12.92 -10.47
N PRO A 120 4.93 13.21 -10.46
CA PRO A 120 6.08 12.31 -10.31
C PRO A 120 6.48 12.01 -8.85
N ARG A 121 5.70 12.48 -7.86
CA ARG A 121 5.97 12.19 -6.45
C ARG A 121 5.60 10.75 -6.11
N TRP A 122 6.47 10.09 -5.34
CA TRP A 122 6.25 8.74 -4.82
C TRP A 122 6.18 7.64 -5.90
N ARG A 123 7.08 7.65 -6.90
CA ARG A 123 7.31 6.49 -7.75
C ARG A 123 7.72 5.28 -6.92
N GLY A 124 7.27 4.08 -7.25
CA GLY A 124 7.70 2.84 -6.60
C GLY A 124 6.64 2.12 -5.76
N ALA A 125 7.09 1.33 -4.77
CA ALA A 125 6.30 0.23 -4.22
C ALA A 125 5.34 0.61 -3.08
N ALA A 126 5.55 1.72 -2.36
CA ALA A 126 4.79 2.05 -1.15
C ALA A 126 4.31 3.52 -1.08
N PRO A 127 3.70 4.06 -2.16
CA PRO A 127 3.34 5.48 -2.23
C PRO A 127 2.40 5.92 -1.11
N ILE A 128 1.40 5.11 -0.75
CA ILE A 128 0.41 5.42 0.30
C ILE A 128 1.10 5.59 1.66
N HIS A 129 1.96 4.63 2.02
CA HIS A 129 2.69 4.68 3.30
C HIS A 129 3.59 5.92 3.37
N ARG A 130 4.36 6.19 2.31
CA ARG A 130 5.32 7.28 2.29
C ARG A 130 4.66 8.66 2.28
N ALA A 131 3.50 8.80 1.64
CA ALA A 131 2.72 10.04 1.69
C ALA A 131 2.24 10.36 3.12
N ILE A 132 1.69 9.37 3.85
CA ILE A 132 1.28 9.56 5.25
C ILE A 132 2.49 9.84 6.15
N GLU A 133 3.57 9.07 6.02
CA GLU A 133 4.80 9.23 6.81
C GLU A 133 5.40 10.62 6.63
N ALA A 134 5.45 11.11 5.38
CA ALA A 134 5.97 12.44 5.07
C ALA A 134 5.08 13.58 5.58
N GLY A 135 3.81 13.31 5.86
CA GLY A 135 2.83 14.31 6.29
C GLY A 135 2.24 15.08 5.11
N ASP A 136 2.16 14.46 3.94
CA ASP A 136 1.46 15.04 2.80
C ASP A 136 -0.01 15.25 3.18
N THR A 137 -0.57 16.38 2.75
CA THR A 137 -1.98 16.73 3.03
C THR A 137 -2.94 16.19 1.98
N GLU A 138 -2.41 15.78 0.83
CA GLU A 138 -3.15 15.18 -0.28
C GLU A 138 -2.32 14.09 -0.97
N THR A 139 -2.99 13.21 -1.65
CA THR A 139 -2.43 12.22 -2.56
C THR A 139 -3.30 12.10 -3.80
N ALA A 140 -3.05 11.14 -4.67
CA ALA A 140 -3.83 10.94 -5.88
C ALA A 140 -3.87 9.48 -6.32
N ILE A 141 -4.75 9.20 -7.26
CA ILE A 141 -4.54 8.14 -8.25
C ILE A 141 -4.05 8.80 -9.53
N THR A 142 -2.98 8.28 -10.09
CA THR A 142 -2.53 8.57 -11.45
C THR A 142 -2.67 7.32 -12.30
N ILE A 143 -3.46 7.40 -13.37
CA ILE A 143 -3.44 6.42 -14.46
C ILE A 143 -2.32 6.83 -15.39
N MET A 144 -1.37 5.93 -15.62
CA MET A 144 -0.20 6.20 -16.44
C MET A 144 0.03 5.13 -17.51
N GLN A 145 0.57 5.53 -18.63
CA GLN A 145 1.12 4.62 -19.64
C GLN A 145 2.42 4.02 -19.08
N MET A 146 2.54 2.70 -19.11
CA MET A 146 3.77 2.06 -18.64
C MET A 146 4.87 2.10 -19.71
N ASP A 147 6.07 2.31 -19.24
CA ASP A 147 7.32 2.18 -20.00
C ASP A 147 8.28 1.22 -19.27
N ALA A 148 9.52 1.11 -19.74
CA ALA A 148 10.53 0.26 -19.14
C ALA A 148 11.09 0.78 -17.79
N GLY A 149 10.78 2.03 -17.43
CA GLY A 149 11.23 2.65 -16.17
C GLY A 149 10.32 2.32 -14.99
N LEU A 150 10.76 2.72 -13.81
CA LEU A 150 9.97 2.57 -12.60
C LEU A 150 9.01 3.76 -12.46
N ASP A 151 7.76 3.57 -12.86
CA ASP A 151 6.69 4.56 -12.82
C ASP A 151 7.06 5.90 -13.49
N THR A 152 7.76 5.81 -14.65
CA THR A 152 8.29 6.96 -15.38
C THR A 152 7.45 7.37 -16.58
N GLY A 153 6.53 6.53 -17.01
CA GLY A 153 5.73 6.77 -18.21
C GLY A 153 4.76 7.94 -18.09
N ASP A 154 4.17 8.30 -19.21
CA ASP A 154 3.29 9.47 -19.33
C ASP A 154 2.03 9.32 -18.48
N MET A 155 1.61 10.41 -17.86
CA MET A 155 0.35 10.49 -17.14
C MET A 155 -0.80 10.62 -18.14
N LEU A 156 -1.82 9.77 -17.98
CA LEU A 156 -3.03 9.79 -18.82
C LEU A 156 -4.18 10.50 -18.12
N MET A 157 -4.30 10.30 -16.80
CA MET A 157 -5.35 10.88 -15.97
C MET A 157 -4.88 10.91 -14.53
N ALA A 158 -5.21 11.95 -13.78
CA ALA A 158 -4.95 12.01 -12.35
C ALA A 158 -6.14 12.62 -11.60
N HIS A 159 -6.37 12.15 -10.38
CA HIS A 159 -7.37 12.72 -9.47
C HIS A 159 -6.87 12.70 -8.04
N THR A 160 -6.79 13.88 -7.44
CA THR A 160 -6.33 14.05 -6.05
C THR A 160 -7.44 13.78 -5.03
N LEU A 161 -7.04 13.38 -3.84
CA LEU A 161 -7.91 13.35 -2.67
C LEU A 161 -7.13 13.71 -1.40
N PRO A 162 -7.79 14.31 -0.39
CA PRO A 162 -7.12 14.69 0.84
C PRO A 162 -6.71 13.48 1.67
N ILE A 163 -5.58 13.59 2.34
CA ILE A 163 -5.16 12.68 3.42
C ILE A 163 -5.68 13.28 4.73
N LEU A 164 -6.60 12.59 5.38
CA LEU A 164 -7.19 13.04 6.64
C LEU A 164 -6.26 12.74 7.82
N GLU A 165 -6.35 13.53 8.89
CA GLU A 165 -5.58 13.27 10.12
C GLU A 165 -5.91 11.91 10.75
N SER A 166 -7.13 11.40 10.52
CA SER A 166 -7.57 10.07 10.95
C SER A 166 -7.15 8.94 10.00
N ASP A 167 -6.66 9.26 8.79
CA ASP A 167 -6.30 8.22 7.83
C ASP A 167 -5.11 7.40 8.32
N THR A 168 -5.26 6.09 8.19
CA THR A 168 -4.18 5.11 8.18
C THR A 168 -3.91 4.66 6.76
N THR A 169 -2.84 3.91 6.54
CA THR A 169 -2.63 3.29 5.23
C THR A 169 -3.81 2.41 4.82
N ALA A 170 -4.48 1.72 5.76
CA ALA A 170 -5.66 0.90 5.43
C ALA A 170 -6.81 1.76 4.89
N THR A 171 -7.21 2.82 5.60
CA THR A 171 -8.36 3.65 5.20
C THR A 171 -8.11 4.42 3.92
N LEU A 172 -6.89 4.95 3.76
CA LEU A 172 -6.50 5.66 2.55
C LEU A 172 -6.38 4.72 1.34
N HIS A 173 -5.86 3.50 1.55
CA HIS A 173 -5.79 2.44 0.55
C HIS A 173 -7.17 2.11 -0.02
N ASP A 174 -8.19 1.93 0.83
CA ASP A 174 -9.54 1.56 0.37
C ASP A 174 -10.16 2.69 -0.48
N ARG A 175 -10.00 3.95 -0.06
CA ARG A 175 -10.46 5.12 -0.81
C ARG A 175 -9.75 5.24 -2.18
N LEU A 176 -8.43 5.00 -2.20
CA LEU A 176 -7.63 5.05 -3.42
C LEU A 176 -7.94 3.85 -4.35
N ALA A 177 -8.20 2.66 -3.82
CA ALA A 177 -8.56 1.50 -4.61
C ALA A 177 -9.87 1.72 -5.37
N GLU A 178 -10.89 2.24 -4.69
CA GLU A 178 -12.16 2.59 -5.31
C GLU A 178 -12.00 3.66 -6.41
N LEU A 179 -11.26 4.74 -6.10
CA LEU A 179 -10.97 5.81 -7.05
C LEU A 179 -10.20 5.29 -8.26
N GLY A 180 -9.19 4.44 -8.04
CA GLY A 180 -8.34 3.88 -9.09
C GLY A 180 -9.11 3.03 -10.10
N GLY A 181 -10.02 2.20 -9.62
CA GLY A 181 -10.89 1.42 -10.50
C GLY A 181 -11.78 2.31 -11.37
N ARG A 182 -12.43 3.33 -10.78
CA ARG A 182 -13.27 4.28 -11.52
C ARG A 182 -12.49 5.06 -12.59
N LEU A 183 -11.31 5.56 -12.22
CA LEU A 183 -10.47 6.31 -13.18
C LEU A 183 -9.96 5.41 -14.30
N MET A 184 -9.63 4.16 -14.04
CA MET A 184 -9.18 3.23 -15.06
C MET A 184 -10.31 2.93 -16.06
N VAL A 185 -11.55 2.75 -15.60
CA VAL A 185 -12.72 2.59 -16.51
C VAL A 185 -12.84 3.80 -17.42
N LEU A 186 -12.75 5.02 -16.89
CA LEU A 186 -12.80 6.26 -17.68
C LEU A 186 -11.64 6.36 -18.67
N ALA A 187 -10.42 6.04 -18.24
CA ALA A 187 -9.24 6.07 -19.09
C ALA A 187 -9.36 5.11 -20.28
N LEU A 188 -9.89 3.91 -20.05
CA LEU A 188 -10.12 2.93 -21.12
C LEU A 188 -11.23 3.37 -22.11
N GLN A 189 -12.27 4.05 -21.63
CA GLN A 189 -13.29 4.64 -22.50
C GLN A 189 -12.67 5.72 -23.41
N GLN A 190 -11.87 6.62 -22.84
CA GLN A 190 -11.16 7.65 -23.63
C GLN A 190 -10.14 7.02 -24.59
N ALA A 191 -9.45 5.94 -24.18
CA ALA A 191 -8.52 5.22 -25.05
C ALA A 191 -9.22 4.66 -26.31
N GLN A 192 -10.41 4.09 -26.14
CA GLN A 192 -11.22 3.59 -27.27
C GLN A 192 -11.64 4.69 -28.23
N GLN A 193 -11.88 5.88 -27.73
CA GLN A 193 -12.30 7.05 -28.52
C GLN A 193 -11.11 7.80 -29.15
N GLY A 194 -9.86 7.40 -28.79
CA GLY A 194 -8.66 8.13 -29.20
C GLY A 194 -8.52 9.50 -28.56
N GLU A 195 -9.15 9.71 -27.40
CA GLU A 195 -9.21 10.99 -26.68
C GLU A 195 -8.16 11.12 -25.58
N LEU A 196 -7.46 10.03 -25.24
CA LEU A 196 -6.36 10.09 -24.25
C LEU A 196 -5.27 11.05 -24.73
N LYS A 197 -4.85 11.92 -23.83
CA LYS A 197 -3.74 12.86 -24.06
C LYS A 197 -2.63 12.57 -23.09
N PRO A 198 -1.64 11.74 -23.47
CA PRO A 198 -0.49 11.46 -22.62
C PRO A 198 0.28 12.76 -22.31
N VAL A 199 0.58 12.97 -21.04
CA VAL A 199 1.36 14.12 -20.57
C VAL A 199 2.63 13.60 -19.92
N PRO A 200 3.82 13.96 -20.41
CA PRO A 200 5.07 13.60 -19.77
C PRO A 200 5.12 14.06 -18.31
N GLN A 201 5.66 13.23 -17.44
CA GLN A 201 5.83 13.62 -16.05
C GLN A 201 6.83 14.79 -15.94
N PRO A 202 6.57 15.80 -15.07
CA PRO A 202 7.53 16.86 -14.78
C PRO A 202 8.87 16.30 -14.29
N ALA A 203 9.97 16.94 -14.65
CA ALA A 203 11.29 16.59 -14.12
C ALA A 203 11.45 17.00 -12.65
N GLU A 204 10.72 18.04 -12.23
CA GLU A 204 10.72 18.52 -10.85
C GLU A 204 9.73 17.72 -9.99
N GLY A 205 10.03 17.61 -8.68
CA GLY A 205 9.15 16.92 -7.72
C GLY A 205 9.25 15.40 -7.73
N VAL A 206 10.15 14.82 -8.51
CA VAL A 206 10.37 13.36 -8.52
C VAL A 206 10.82 12.89 -7.14
N SER A 207 10.14 11.91 -6.60
CA SER A 207 10.54 11.21 -5.38
C SER A 207 10.16 9.73 -5.45
N TYR A 208 10.77 8.93 -4.57
CA TYR A 208 10.63 7.48 -4.59
C TYR A 208 10.05 6.95 -3.29
N ALA A 209 9.06 6.06 -3.40
CA ALA A 209 8.40 5.37 -2.31
C ALA A 209 8.95 3.94 -2.20
N HIS A 210 10.08 3.80 -1.51
CA HIS A 210 10.68 2.50 -1.25
C HIS A 210 9.74 1.64 -0.41
N LYS A 211 9.79 0.32 -0.65
CA LYS A 211 9.06 -0.67 0.12
C LYS A 211 9.32 -0.48 1.62
N ILE A 212 8.26 -0.67 2.42
CA ILE A 212 8.37 -0.62 3.87
C ILE A 212 9.04 -1.89 4.39
N GLU A 213 10.11 -1.71 5.14
CA GLU A 213 10.87 -2.80 5.75
C GLU A 213 10.39 -3.06 7.19
N LYS A 214 10.43 -4.32 7.63
CA LYS A 214 9.95 -4.69 8.98
C LYS A 214 10.68 -3.96 10.11
N HIS A 215 11.96 -3.65 9.91
CA HIS A 215 12.77 -2.95 10.93
C HIS A 215 12.33 -1.50 11.13
N GLU A 216 11.65 -0.88 10.16
CA GLU A 216 11.10 0.48 10.29
C GLU A 216 9.95 0.55 11.29
N ALA A 217 9.34 -0.61 11.64
CA ALA A 217 8.20 -0.68 12.55
C ALA A 217 8.52 -0.27 13.99
N ALA A 218 9.78 -0.41 14.43
CA ALA A 218 10.17 -0.02 15.78
C ALA A 218 10.06 1.50 15.96
N ILE A 219 9.32 1.90 17.00
CA ILE A 219 9.14 3.33 17.29
C ILE A 219 10.48 3.89 17.80
N ASP A 220 10.91 4.96 17.18
CA ASP A 220 12.06 5.74 17.62
C ASP A 220 11.56 6.94 18.43
N TRP A 221 11.63 6.83 19.76
CA TRP A 221 11.16 7.85 20.67
C TRP A 221 12.04 9.12 20.67
N THR A 222 13.21 9.09 20.04
CA THR A 222 14.07 10.26 19.84
C THR A 222 13.55 11.18 18.73
N LEU A 223 12.51 10.80 18.01
CA LEU A 223 11.84 11.62 17.01
C LEU A 223 10.75 12.49 17.65
N ALA A 224 10.34 13.54 16.96
CA ALA A 224 9.21 14.37 17.38
C ALA A 224 7.88 13.61 17.28
N ALA A 225 6.93 13.93 18.15
CA ALA A 225 5.65 13.22 18.27
C ALA A 225 4.85 13.22 16.98
N ASP A 226 4.88 14.30 16.19
CA ASP A 226 4.18 14.39 14.92
C ASP A 226 4.67 13.35 13.90
N LEU A 227 5.99 13.14 13.83
CA LEU A 227 6.58 12.13 12.95
C LEU A 227 6.28 10.71 13.46
N ILE A 228 6.36 10.48 14.79
CA ILE A 228 5.99 9.19 15.37
C ILE A 228 4.52 8.85 15.06
N VAL A 229 3.61 9.80 15.27
CA VAL A 229 2.18 9.61 15.00
C VAL A 229 1.91 9.35 13.52
N ARG A 230 2.58 10.06 12.61
CA ARG A 230 2.50 9.78 11.17
C ARG A 230 2.98 8.38 10.83
N ARG A 231 4.10 7.92 11.41
CA ARG A 231 4.61 6.56 11.21
C ARG A 231 3.67 5.49 11.78
N VAL A 232 3.05 5.73 12.94
CA VAL A 232 2.02 4.82 13.49
C VAL A 232 0.87 4.66 12.49
N ARG A 233 0.38 5.74 11.91
CA ARG A 233 -0.69 5.71 10.89
C ARG A 233 -0.22 5.07 9.57
N ALA A 234 0.96 5.45 9.10
CA ALA A 234 1.55 4.92 7.87
C ALA A 234 1.77 3.41 7.94
N PHE A 235 2.12 2.87 9.10
CA PHE A 235 2.39 1.45 9.29
C PHE A 235 1.17 0.63 9.74
N ASN A 236 0.00 1.22 9.79
CA ASN A 236 -1.24 0.53 10.11
C ASN A 236 -1.99 0.17 8.80
N PRO A 237 -2.19 -1.11 8.44
CA PRO A 237 -2.06 -2.31 9.27
C PRO A 237 -0.72 -3.04 9.19
N PHE A 238 0.17 -2.67 8.30
CA PHE A 238 1.45 -3.36 8.11
C PHE A 238 2.60 -2.35 7.94
N PRO A 239 3.74 -2.62 8.62
CA PRO A 239 4.09 -3.76 9.48
C PRO A 239 3.55 -3.64 10.93
N GLY A 240 2.86 -2.55 11.24
CA GLY A 240 2.38 -2.19 12.57
C GLY A 240 3.50 -1.60 13.43
N ALA A 241 3.37 -0.34 13.87
CA ALA A 241 4.35 0.28 14.76
C ALA A 241 4.53 -0.55 16.03
N SER A 242 5.75 -0.67 16.52
CA SER A 242 6.07 -1.57 17.63
C SER A 242 6.95 -0.89 18.67
N ALA A 243 6.70 -1.26 19.91
CA ALA A 243 7.48 -0.92 21.09
C ALA A 243 7.65 -2.16 21.97
N THR A 244 8.28 -2.02 23.14
CA THR A 244 8.31 -3.04 24.19
C THR A 244 7.88 -2.41 25.50
N LEU A 245 7.16 -3.16 26.34
CA LEU A 245 6.81 -2.77 27.70
C LEU A 245 7.28 -3.87 28.65
N GLY A 246 8.21 -3.55 29.54
CA GLY A 246 8.82 -4.54 30.43
C GLY A 246 9.52 -5.69 29.68
N GLY A 247 10.02 -5.44 28.47
CA GLY A 247 10.63 -6.45 27.60
C GLY A 247 9.64 -7.21 26.69
N GLU A 248 8.34 -7.07 26.92
CA GLU A 248 7.31 -7.75 26.11
C GLU A 248 6.94 -6.93 24.88
N PRO A 249 6.81 -7.58 23.70
CA PRO A 249 6.43 -6.90 22.46
C PRO A 249 5.04 -6.26 22.54
N LEU A 250 4.94 -5.03 22.08
CA LEU A 250 3.71 -4.24 22.04
C LEU A 250 3.54 -3.62 20.64
N LYS A 251 2.35 -3.74 20.05
CA LYS A 251 1.98 -2.99 18.85
C LYS A 251 1.21 -1.75 19.23
N VAL A 252 1.55 -0.63 18.57
CA VAL A 252 0.85 0.64 18.67
C VAL A 252 0.12 0.88 17.36
N TRP A 253 -1.20 0.92 17.41
CA TRP A 253 -2.04 0.99 16.22
C TRP A 253 -2.58 2.39 15.97
N MET A 254 -2.82 3.16 17.03
CA MET A 254 -3.23 4.56 16.93
C MET A 254 -2.57 5.39 18.04
N ALA A 255 -2.20 6.60 17.68
CA ALA A 255 -1.67 7.61 18.59
C ALA A 255 -2.01 9.01 18.08
N ALA A 256 -1.95 10.00 18.95
CA ALA A 256 -2.11 11.41 18.62
C ALA A 256 -0.98 12.24 19.26
N VAL A 257 -0.72 13.39 18.69
CA VAL A 257 0.16 14.38 19.34
C VAL A 257 -0.60 14.99 20.53
N GLN A 258 0.00 14.94 21.71
CA GLN A 258 -0.54 15.63 22.88
C GLN A 258 0.14 16.99 23.06
N PRO A 259 -0.59 18.09 23.26
CA PRO A 259 0.02 19.39 23.56
C PRO A 259 0.90 19.36 24.80
N GLY A 260 2.02 20.07 24.73
CA GLY A 260 2.97 20.17 25.84
C GLY A 260 4.35 19.62 25.51
N VAL A 261 5.24 19.73 26.46
CA VAL A 261 6.61 19.20 26.39
C VAL A 261 6.86 18.26 27.58
N PRO A 262 7.69 17.23 27.41
CA PRO A 262 8.05 16.36 28.52
C PRO A 262 8.71 17.15 29.68
N PRO A 263 8.54 16.72 30.93
CA PRO A 263 9.26 17.29 32.06
C PRO A 263 10.78 17.20 31.86
N THR A 264 11.51 18.17 32.44
CA THR A 264 12.97 18.15 32.38
C THR A 264 13.50 16.86 33.00
N GLY A 265 14.38 16.15 32.27
CA GLY A 265 14.96 14.87 32.71
C GLY A 265 14.13 13.64 32.35
N ALA A 266 12.96 13.78 31.75
CA ALA A 266 12.20 12.65 31.21
C ALA A 266 13.03 11.92 30.12
N LYS A 267 13.01 10.59 30.17
CA LYS A 267 13.68 9.74 29.15
C LYS A 267 12.80 9.61 27.92
N PHE A 268 13.40 9.45 26.77
CA PHE A 268 12.66 9.10 25.57
C PHE A 268 11.95 7.74 25.74
N GLY A 269 10.66 7.70 25.42
CA GLY A 269 9.81 6.53 25.67
C GLY A 269 9.26 6.43 27.09
N GLU A 270 9.58 7.35 28.01
CA GLU A 270 9.04 7.35 29.36
C GLU A 270 7.54 7.66 29.36
N ILE A 271 6.78 6.83 30.06
CA ILE A 271 5.36 7.05 30.31
C ILE A 271 5.19 8.17 31.32
N LEU A 272 4.64 9.28 30.86
CA LEU A 272 4.45 10.49 31.67
C LEU A 272 3.12 10.47 32.44
N ALA A 273 2.08 9.91 31.82
CA ALA A 273 0.75 9.82 32.41
C ALA A 273 -0.02 8.63 31.82
N VAL A 274 -0.90 8.07 32.61
CA VAL A 274 -1.80 6.97 32.21
C VAL A 274 -3.24 7.38 32.52
N ALA A 275 -4.08 7.36 31.50
CA ALA A 275 -5.51 7.65 31.61
C ALA A 275 -6.31 6.70 30.71
N TYR A 276 -7.60 6.56 30.94
CA TYR A 276 -8.48 5.74 30.08
C TYR A 276 -8.58 6.27 28.65
N THR A 277 -8.22 7.55 28.42
CA THR A 277 -8.22 8.20 27.11
C THR A 277 -6.88 8.06 26.37
N GLY A 278 -5.83 7.57 27.04
CA GLY A 278 -4.51 7.41 26.42
C GLY A 278 -3.36 7.23 27.40
N ILE A 279 -2.25 6.82 26.87
CA ILE A 279 -0.95 6.73 27.54
C ILE A 279 -0.04 7.80 26.95
N ALA A 280 0.30 8.80 27.77
CA ALA A 280 1.19 9.89 27.38
C ALA A 280 2.65 9.45 27.50
N VAL A 281 3.41 9.55 26.42
CA VAL A 281 4.79 9.07 26.30
C VAL A 281 5.70 10.19 25.83
N ALA A 282 6.85 10.36 26.49
CA ALA A 282 7.84 11.35 26.13
C ALA A 282 8.53 11.02 24.80
N ALA A 283 8.54 12.00 23.90
CA ALA A 283 9.29 12.01 22.66
C ALA A 283 10.19 13.25 22.60
N MET A 284 10.93 13.47 21.51
CA MET A 284 11.80 14.63 21.39
C MET A 284 11.01 15.95 21.47
N ASN A 285 11.15 16.68 22.58
CA ASN A 285 10.47 17.96 22.85
C ASN A 285 8.95 17.95 22.65
N SER A 286 8.32 16.79 22.78
CA SER A 286 6.90 16.59 22.46
C SER A 286 6.35 15.33 23.14
N ILE A 287 5.03 15.16 23.13
CA ILE A 287 4.35 14.06 23.80
C ILE A 287 3.49 13.29 22.80
N VAL A 288 3.62 11.97 22.80
CA VAL A 288 2.76 11.05 22.04
C VAL A 288 1.71 10.49 22.99
N ASN A 289 0.43 10.62 22.64
CA ASN A 289 -0.67 9.97 23.35
C ASN A 289 -1.10 8.71 22.60
N ILE A 290 -0.82 7.54 23.13
CA ILE A 290 -1.19 6.25 22.55
C ILE A 290 -2.63 5.93 22.91
N THR A 291 -3.45 5.53 21.92
CA THR A 291 -4.89 5.28 22.12
C THR A 291 -5.33 3.87 21.78
N LEU A 292 -4.59 3.14 20.94
CA LEU A 292 -4.93 1.76 20.51
C LEU A 292 -3.68 0.89 20.52
N LEU A 293 -3.74 -0.22 21.24
CA LEU A 293 -2.59 -1.09 21.55
C LEU A 293 -2.92 -2.57 21.31
N GLN A 294 -1.88 -3.39 21.20
CA GLN A 294 -2.02 -4.84 21.11
C GLN A 294 -0.79 -5.55 21.70
N ARG A 295 -1.00 -6.45 22.64
CA ARG A 295 0.04 -7.39 23.11
C ARG A 295 0.28 -8.50 22.09
N ALA A 296 1.44 -9.12 22.14
CA ALA A 296 1.74 -10.30 21.34
C ALA A 296 0.67 -11.39 21.51
N GLY A 297 0.11 -11.86 20.39
CA GLY A 297 -0.95 -12.87 20.39
C GLY A 297 -2.34 -12.41 20.85
N GLY A 298 -2.47 -11.17 21.33
CA GLY A 298 -3.72 -10.58 21.79
C GLY A 298 -4.57 -9.92 20.67
N LYS A 299 -5.64 -9.25 21.10
CA LYS A 299 -6.50 -8.41 20.24
C LYS A 299 -6.02 -6.95 20.29
N ARG A 300 -6.39 -6.16 19.29
CA ARG A 300 -6.30 -4.70 19.35
C ARG A 300 -7.31 -4.20 20.38
N LEU A 301 -6.86 -3.37 21.33
CA LEU A 301 -7.67 -2.84 22.41
C LEU A 301 -7.48 -1.34 22.53
N ASP A 302 -8.55 -0.61 22.75
CA ASP A 302 -8.47 0.76 23.25
C ASP A 302 -7.74 0.78 24.58
N VAL A 303 -7.09 1.90 24.90
CA VAL A 303 -6.30 2.03 26.14
C VAL A 303 -7.13 1.69 27.38
N ALA A 304 -8.40 2.09 27.44
CA ALA A 304 -9.27 1.77 28.59
C ALA A 304 -9.39 0.25 28.84
N ASP A 305 -9.57 -0.53 27.77
CA ASP A 305 -9.65 -1.99 27.85
C ASP A 305 -8.28 -2.64 28.08
N PHE A 306 -7.24 -2.08 27.47
CA PHE A 306 -5.87 -2.55 27.67
C PHE A 306 -5.42 -2.45 29.13
N LEU A 307 -5.73 -1.34 29.80
CA LEU A 307 -5.36 -1.07 31.20
C LEU A 307 -6.07 -1.98 32.20
N ARG A 308 -7.20 -2.60 31.86
CA ARG A 308 -7.86 -3.59 32.74
C ARG A 308 -7.02 -4.86 32.94
N GLY A 309 -6.14 -5.16 32.00
CA GLY A 309 -5.30 -6.37 32.01
C GLY A 309 -3.80 -6.09 31.97
N ALA A 310 -3.39 -4.82 32.13
CA ALA A 310 -2.00 -4.38 32.07
C ALA A 310 -1.68 -3.44 33.22
N ASP A 311 -0.63 -3.76 33.96
CA ASP A 311 -0.05 -2.82 34.91
C ASP A 311 0.87 -1.85 34.15
N VAL A 312 0.38 -0.64 33.89
CA VAL A 312 1.09 0.44 33.20
C VAL A 312 1.12 1.64 34.13
N GLN A 313 2.29 2.09 34.49
CA GLN A 313 2.49 3.17 35.45
C GLN A 313 3.37 4.27 34.87
N PRO A 314 3.16 5.54 35.27
CA PRO A 314 4.11 6.61 35.01
C PRO A 314 5.51 6.25 35.48
N GLY A 315 6.53 6.66 34.72
CA GLY A 315 7.95 6.32 35.00
C GLY A 315 8.42 5.03 34.31
N MET A 316 7.52 4.14 33.88
CA MET A 316 7.91 3.02 32.99
C MET A 316 8.39 3.55 31.65
N VAL A 317 9.29 2.82 30.98
CA VAL A 317 9.84 3.21 29.68
C VAL A 317 9.43 2.21 28.63
N LEU A 318 8.81 2.71 27.58
CA LEU A 318 8.57 1.94 26.36
C LEU A 318 9.87 1.84 25.57
N GLY A 319 10.36 0.62 25.39
CA GLY A 319 11.46 0.36 24.49
C GLY A 319 11.03 0.53 23.05
N GLY A 320 12.00 0.84 22.20
CA GLY A 320 11.80 1.01 20.75
C GLY A 320 13.13 0.79 20.05
N ARG A 321 13.42 1.64 19.08
CA ARG A 321 14.71 1.65 18.38
C ARG A 321 15.74 2.41 19.19
#